data_8a7fd4b79e59a4fad70bb8175873b00e
#
_entry.id   8a7fd4b79e59a4fad70bb8175873b00e
#
_cell.length_a   1.000
_cell.length_b   1.000
_cell.length_c   1.000
_cell.angle_alpha   90.00
_cell.angle_beta   90.00
_cell.angle_gamma   90.00
#
_symmetry.space_group_name_H-M   'P 1'
#
loop_
_entity.id
_entity.type
_entity.pdbx_description
1 polymer ?
#
loop_
_entity_poly.entity_id
_entity_poly.type
_entity_poly.pdbx_seq_one_letter_code
_entity_poly.pdbx_strand_id
1 'polypeptide(L)'
;MSNIIWFKNKEEFDAHFKAMADNKGDEFNDNLCIEGNHDISLGWLRKIAEQIGYENVGVSEDTDYTDSVEFDVSKNPIAYFEFYGDEISYSNGKISIWWD
;
A
#
# COMPACT_ATOMS: atom_id res chain seq x y z
N MET A 1 9.97 5.67 -12.30
CA MET A 1 9.47 4.73 -11.29
C MET A 1 9.91 5.16 -9.91
N SER A 2 8.98 5.21 -8.97
CA SER A 2 9.31 5.54 -7.59
C SER A 2 10.01 4.36 -6.92
N ASN A 3 10.91 4.64 -5.97
CA ASN A 3 11.48 3.60 -5.14
C ASN A 3 10.42 3.05 -4.19
N ILE A 4 10.53 1.78 -3.88
CA ILE A 4 9.65 1.14 -2.90
C ILE A 4 10.29 1.25 -1.52
N ILE A 5 9.53 1.72 -0.55
CA ILE A 5 9.93 1.70 0.85
C ILE A 5 9.14 0.62 1.58
N TRP A 6 9.82 -0.09 2.48
CA TRP A 6 9.21 -1.14 3.29
C TRP A 6 9.06 -0.63 4.71
N PHE A 7 7.88 -0.86 5.29
CA PHE A 7 7.62 -0.43 6.66
C PHE A 7 8.22 -1.42 7.67
N LYS A 8 8.60 -0.91 8.83
CA LYS A 8 9.06 -1.77 9.92
C LYS A 8 7.91 -2.21 10.80
N ASN A 9 6.90 -1.37 10.91
CA ASN A 9 5.79 -1.57 11.84
C ASN A 9 4.60 -0.69 11.42
N LYS A 10 3.51 -0.82 12.16
CA LYS A 10 2.29 -0.05 11.92
C LYS A 10 2.51 1.46 12.05
N GLU A 11 3.37 1.87 12.98
CA GLU A 11 3.62 3.29 13.23
C GLU A 11 4.27 3.96 12.02
N GLU A 12 5.21 3.29 11.36
CA GLU A 12 5.82 3.80 10.12
C GLU A 12 4.82 3.87 8.97
N PHE A 13 3.98 2.83 8.86
CA PHE A 13 2.90 2.80 7.88
C PHE A 13 1.97 3.99 8.07
N ASP A 14 1.49 4.19 9.30
CA ASP A 14 0.58 5.29 9.61
C ASP A 14 1.23 6.65 9.37
N ALA A 15 2.51 6.81 9.72
CA ALA A 15 3.22 8.08 9.52
C ALA A 15 3.32 8.44 8.04
N HIS A 16 3.58 7.47 7.19
CA HIS A 16 3.67 7.71 5.74
C HIS A 16 2.34 8.22 5.17
N PHE A 17 1.24 7.57 5.52
CA PHE A 17 -0.07 7.93 4.99
C PHE A 17 -0.67 9.16 5.67
N LYS A 18 -0.29 9.43 6.92
CA LYS A 18 -0.66 10.69 7.55
C LYS A 18 0.01 11.87 6.85
N ALA A 19 1.28 11.74 6.47
CA ALA A 19 1.97 12.76 5.70
C ALA A 19 1.28 12.98 4.34
N MET A 20 0.83 11.90 3.70
CA MET A 20 0.08 11.98 2.44
C MET A 20 -1.23 12.73 2.64
N ALA A 21 -1.98 12.41 3.68
CA ALA A 21 -3.24 13.09 4.00
C ALA A 21 -3.00 14.59 4.24
N ASP A 22 -1.98 14.92 5.02
CA ASP A 22 -1.62 16.31 5.32
C ASP A 22 -1.26 17.08 4.05
N ASN A 23 -0.51 16.46 3.15
CA ASN A 23 -0.11 17.09 1.87
C ASN A 23 -1.32 17.40 0.98
N LYS A 24 -2.35 16.58 1.05
CA LYS A 24 -3.55 16.73 0.24
C LYS A 24 -4.64 17.56 0.92
N GLY A 25 -4.49 17.85 2.21
CA GLY A 25 -5.53 18.49 2.99
C GLY A 25 -6.69 17.56 3.29
N ASP A 26 -6.46 16.26 3.30
CA ASP A 26 -7.47 15.25 3.58
C ASP A 26 -7.36 14.74 5.01
N GLU A 27 -8.44 14.11 5.50
CA GLU A 27 -8.40 13.46 6.80
C GLU A 27 -7.64 12.13 6.72
N PHE A 28 -6.88 11.83 7.76
CA PHE A 28 -6.20 10.55 7.88
C PHE A 28 -7.15 9.53 8.49
N ASN A 29 -7.79 8.73 7.63
CA ASN A 29 -8.65 7.62 8.02
C ASN A 29 -8.68 6.59 6.88
N ASP A 30 -9.43 5.51 7.07
CA ASP A 30 -9.47 4.41 6.09
C ASP A 30 -10.10 4.80 4.76
N ASN A 31 -10.80 5.92 4.69
CA ASN A 31 -11.36 6.42 3.43
C ASN A 31 -10.37 7.26 2.63
N LEU A 32 -9.17 7.52 3.17
CA LEU A 32 -8.15 8.26 2.43
C LEU A 32 -7.87 7.60 1.10
N CYS A 33 -7.99 8.36 0.02
CA CYS A 33 -7.65 7.89 -1.32
C CYS A 33 -6.12 7.97 -1.47
N ILE A 34 -5.48 6.82 -1.62
CA ILE A 34 -4.02 6.75 -1.74
C ILE A 34 -3.55 6.67 -3.19
N GLU A 35 -4.50 6.43 -4.12
CA GLU A 35 -4.21 6.42 -5.55
C GLU A 35 -5.37 7.09 -6.26
N GLY A 36 -5.08 8.17 -6.99
CA GLY A 36 -6.10 9.11 -7.46
C GLY A 36 -6.96 8.65 -8.64
N ASN A 37 -6.43 7.77 -9.49
CA ASN A 37 -7.13 7.39 -10.71
C ASN A 37 -8.10 6.22 -10.54
N HIS A 38 -7.94 5.44 -9.48
CA HIS A 38 -8.67 4.19 -9.29
C HIS A 38 -9.42 4.12 -7.96
N ASP A 39 -9.45 5.19 -7.21
CA ASP A 39 -10.14 5.27 -5.90
C ASP A 39 -9.67 4.19 -4.90
N ILE A 40 -8.38 3.91 -4.90
CA ILE A 40 -7.81 2.95 -3.96
C ILE A 40 -7.72 3.60 -2.58
N SER A 41 -8.30 2.97 -1.57
CA SER A 41 -8.37 3.52 -0.23
C SER A 41 -7.28 2.96 0.68
N LEU A 42 -6.90 3.75 1.68
CA LEU A 42 -6.01 3.30 2.75
C LEU A 42 -6.57 2.07 3.46
N GLY A 43 -7.89 2.01 3.65
CA GLY A 43 -8.53 0.87 4.30
C GLY A 43 -8.31 -0.44 3.59
N TRP A 44 -8.30 -0.43 2.25
CA TRP A 44 -7.96 -1.61 1.47
C TRP A 44 -6.53 -2.09 1.77
N LEU A 45 -5.59 -1.16 1.76
CA LEU A 45 -4.18 -1.50 2.02
C LEU A 45 -3.97 -1.96 3.46
N ARG A 46 -4.63 -1.30 4.41
CA ARG A 46 -4.55 -1.67 5.83
C ARG A 46 -5.06 -3.08 6.08
N LYS A 47 -6.15 -3.49 5.44
CA LYS A 47 -6.67 -4.86 5.59
C LYS A 47 -5.66 -5.91 5.17
N ILE A 48 -4.93 -5.64 4.09
CA ILE A 48 -3.86 -6.54 3.64
C ILE A 48 -2.73 -6.53 4.67
N ALA A 49 -2.30 -5.35 5.11
CA ALA A 49 -1.21 -5.22 6.08
C ALA A 49 -1.52 -5.94 7.40
N GLU A 50 -2.77 -5.88 7.86
CA GLU A 50 -3.18 -6.59 9.09
C GLU A 50 -3.10 -8.11 8.93
N GLN A 51 -3.23 -8.63 7.72
CA GLN A 51 -3.11 -10.07 7.47
C GLN A 51 -1.68 -10.55 7.35
N ILE A 52 -0.86 -9.83 6.57
CA ILE A 52 0.49 -10.31 6.26
C ILE A 52 1.56 -9.70 7.16
N GLY A 53 1.22 -8.67 7.92
CA GLY A 53 2.17 -7.90 8.73
C GLY A 53 2.61 -6.64 8.02
N TYR A 54 2.68 -5.52 8.75
CA TYR A 54 3.07 -4.22 8.20
C TYR A 54 4.48 -4.25 7.63
N GLU A 55 5.37 -5.07 8.19
CA GLU A 55 6.74 -5.23 7.73
C GLU A 55 6.83 -5.92 6.36
N ASN A 56 5.74 -6.51 5.91
CA ASN A 56 5.68 -7.20 4.61
C ASN A 56 4.96 -6.37 3.54
N VAL A 57 4.76 -5.07 3.80
CA VAL A 57 4.13 -4.14 2.87
C VAL A 57 5.15 -3.08 2.46
N GLY A 58 5.31 -2.93 1.15
CA GLY A 58 6.12 -1.87 0.55
C GLY A 58 5.26 -0.98 -0.33
N VAL A 59 5.55 0.29 -0.36
CA VAL A 59 4.82 1.27 -1.19
C VAL A 59 5.82 2.21 -1.84
N SER A 60 5.39 2.87 -2.91
CA SER A 60 6.18 3.93 -3.52
C SER A 60 6.44 5.05 -2.50
N GLU A 61 7.63 5.62 -2.54
CA GLU A 61 8.08 6.58 -1.51
C GLU A 61 7.36 7.93 -1.56
N ASP A 62 6.68 8.24 -2.65
CA ASP A 62 6.00 9.52 -2.82
C ASP A 62 4.90 9.72 -1.78
N THR A 63 4.74 10.96 -1.32
CA THR A 63 3.72 11.33 -0.34
C THR A 63 2.54 12.07 -0.96
N ASP A 64 2.51 12.22 -2.28
CA ASP A 64 1.35 12.80 -2.97
C ASP A 64 0.30 11.72 -3.25
N TYR A 65 0.73 10.58 -3.79
CA TYR A 65 -0.09 9.39 -3.97
C TYR A 65 0.81 8.18 -4.21
N THR A 66 0.19 7.00 -4.05
CA THR A 66 0.88 5.72 -4.20
C THR A 66 0.68 5.24 -5.64
N ASP A 67 1.77 5.05 -6.40
CA ASP A 67 1.68 4.52 -7.75
C ASP A 67 1.99 3.02 -7.82
N SER A 68 2.59 2.46 -6.77
CA SER A 68 2.90 1.04 -6.73
C SER A 68 2.97 0.53 -5.30
N VAL A 69 2.61 -0.73 -5.13
CA VAL A 69 2.73 -1.43 -3.86
C VAL A 69 3.32 -2.81 -4.08
N GLU A 70 3.99 -3.34 -3.07
CA GLU A 70 4.49 -4.71 -3.06
C GLU A 70 4.12 -5.37 -1.75
N PHE A 71 3.76 -6.66 -1.84
CA PHE A 71 3.42 -7.46 -0.68
C PHE A 71 4.31 -8.70 -0.65
N ASP A 72 5.02 -8.90 0.45
CA ASP A 72 5.75 -10.15 0.68
C ASP A 72 4.78 -11.14 1.33
N VAL A 73 4.34 -12.12 0.56
CA VAL A 73 3.38 -13.13 1.02
C VAL A 73 4.04 -14.49 1.27
N SER A 74 5.37 -14.52 1.30
CA SER A 74 6.11 -15.77 1.48
C SER A 74 6.00 -16.33 2.90
N LYS A 75 5.79 -15.46 3.89
CA LYS A 75 5.74 -15.86 5.29
C LYS A 75 4.32 -16.02 5.82
N ASN A 76 3.42 -15.16 5.39
CA ASN A 76 2.03 -15.16 5.85
C ASN A 76 1.12 -15.23 4.62
N PRO A 77 0.53 -16.40 4.34
CA PRO A 77 -0.37 -16.53 3.19
C PRO A 77 -1.52 -15.54 3.33
N ILE A 78 -1.84 -14.87 2.23
CA ILE A 78 -2.96 -13.95 2.20
C ILE A 78 -4.23 -14.75 1.96
N ALA A 79 -5.30 -14.46 2.72
CA ALA A 79 -6.62 -15.01 2.45
C ALA A 79 -7.16 -14.36 1.18
N TYR A 80 -8.40 -14.65 0.81
CA TYR A 80 -8.99 -14.05 -0.38
C TYR A 80 -8.97 -12.52 -0.29
N PHE A 81 -8.43 -11.90 -1.33
CA PHE A 81 -8.45 -10.44 -1.49
C PHE A 81 -8.64 -10.09 -2.94
N GLU A 82 -9.35 -9.01 -3.19
CA GLU A 82 -9.42 -8.43 -4.51
C GLU A 82 -8.25 -7.46 -4.67
N PHE A 83 -7.48 -7.66 -5.74
CA PHE A 83 -6.38 -6.78 -6.11
C PHE A 83 -6.78 -5.99 -7.34
N TYR A 84 -6.54 -4.67 -7.29
CA TYR A 84 -6.87 -3.75 -8.37
C TYR A 84 -5.58 -3.10 -8.85
N GLY A 85 -5.33 -3.12 -10.15
CA GLY A 85 -4.14 -2.47 -10.69
C GLY A 85 -4.08 -2.59 -12.19
N ASP A 86 -3.30 -1.74 -12.82
CA ASP A 86 -3.05 -1.81 -14.25
C ASP A 86 -2.07 -2.93 -14.58
N GLU A 87 -1.09 -3.14 -13.71
CA GLU A 87 -0.21 -4.30 -13.79
C GLU A 87 -0.15 -4.98 -12.44
N ILE A 88 -0.39 -6.28 -12.41
CA ILE A 88 -0.27 -7.12 -11.23
C ILE A 88 0.63 -8.29 -11.59
N SER A 89 1.70 -8.48 -10.83
CA SER A 89 2.63 -9.58 -11.04
C SER A 89 2.93 -10.30 -9.74
N TYR A 90 3.33 -11.55 -9.87
CA TYR A 90 3.75 -12.38 -8.74
C TYR A 90 5.07 -13.04 -9.08
N SER A 91 6.05 -12.86 -8.21
CA SER A 91 7.36 -13.46 -8.40
C SER A 91 8.09 -13.56 -7.06
N ASN A 92 8.70 -14.71 -6.79
CA ASN A 92 9.54 -14.93 -5.61
C ASN A 92 8.84 -14.61 -4.29
N GLY A 93 7.57 -14.96 -4.16
CA GLY A 93 6.81 -14.72 -2.94
C GLY A 93 6.34 -13.29 -2.76
N LYS A 94 6.42 -12.47 -3.80
CA LYS A 94 5.97 -11.07 -3.76
C LYS A 94 4.90 -10.82 -4.81
N ILE A 95 3.87 -10.10 -4.40
CA ILE A 95 2.86 -9.55 -5.30
C ILE A 95 3.22 -8.09 -5.51
N SER A 96 3.30 -7.67 -6.77
CA SER A 96 3.60 -6.28 -7.13
C SER A 96 2.43 -5.72 -7.93
N ILE A 97 1.95 -4.54 -7.54
CA ILE A 97 0.85 -3.86 -8.20
C ILE A 97 1.29 -2.45 -8.58
N TRP A 98 1.02 -2.08 -9.82
CA TRP A 98 1.31 -0.75 -10.33
C TRP A 98 0.04 -0.13 -10.92
N TRP A 99 -0.15 1.17 -10.66
CA TRP A 99 -1.26 1.96 -11.18
C TRP A 99 -0.74 3.08 -12.07
N ASP A 100 -1.39 3.23 -13.21
CA ASP A 100 -1.10 4.32 -14.14
C ASP A 100 -1.84 5.61 -13.71
#